data_3ba348495c6c368d9d494357ba2849b6
#
_entry.id   3ba348495c6c368d9d494357ba2849b6
#
_cell.length_a   1.000
_cell.length_b   1.000
_cell.length_c   1.000
_cell.angle_alpha   90.00
_cell.angle_beta   90.00
_cell.angle_gamma   90.00
#
_symmetry.space_group_name_H-M   'P 1'
#
loop_
_entity.id
_entity.type
_entity.pdbx_description
1 polymer ?
#
loop_
_entity_poly.entity_id
_entity_poly.type
_entity_poly.pdbx_seq_one_letter_code
_entity_poly.pdbx_strand_id
1 'polypeptide(L)'
;MNINQISSLFTLFSGETDTETYRPLIDSAIAQVERRLKEDVQDSDARIDYLCAAIANFRYSQITCVKNKIAYTYAGTADSKGNSQLEYDFARELMREYYKAASDLLYDDGFIFTAVCCG
;
A
#
# COMPACT_ATOMS: atom_id res chain seq x y z
N MET A 1 13.26 4.20 -9.69
CA MET A 1 12.24 4.56 -8.69
C MET A 1 12.55 5.91 -8.08
N ASN A 2 11.55 6.74 -7.97
CA ASN A 2 11.73 8.08 -7.39
C ASN A 2 11.09 8.11 -6.00
N ILE A 3 11.92 8.10 -4.96
CA ILE A 3 11.44 8.05 -3.58
C ILE A 3 10.59 9.26 -3.22
N ASN A 4 10.91 10.42 -3.75
CA ASN A 4 10.13 11.64 -3.47
C ASN A 4 8.73 11.54 -4.07
N GLN A 5 8.61 11.00 -5.28
CA GLN A 5 7.31 10.79 -5.90
C GLN A 5 6.51 9.72 -5.17
N ILE A 6 7.15 8.63 -4.78
CA ILE A 6 6.49 7.56 -4.03
C ILE A 6 5.96 8.10 -2.71
N SER A 7 6.75 8.90 -2.00
CA SER A 7 6.32 9.51 -0.74
C SER A 7 5.15 10.47 -0.95
N SER A 8 5.18 11.26 -2.00
CA SER A 8 4.07 12.17 -2.34
C SER A 8 2.80 11.41 -2.66
N LEU A 9 2.91 10.32 -3.42
CA LEU A 9 1.77 9.48 -3.75
C LEU A 9 1.22 8.77 -2.51
N PHE A 10 2.10 8.32 -1.62
CA PHE A 10 1.67 7.72 -0.36
C PHE A 10 0.85 8.73 0.45
N THR A 11 1.31 9.97 0.54
CA THR A 11 0.59 11.04 1.22
C THR A 11 -0.78 11.27 0.58
N LEU A 12 -0.85 11.26 -0.74
CA LEU A 12 -2.09 11.42 -1.48
C LEU A 12 -3.07 10.29 -1.20
N PHE A 13 -2.59 9.05 -1.19
CA PHE A 13 -3.44 7.88 -1.02
C PHE A 13 -3.90 7.70 0.42
N SER A 14 -3.01 7.92 1.38
CA SER A 14 -3.29 7.66 2.80
C SER A 14 -3.88 8.86 3.53
N GLY A 15 -3.63 10.07 3.04
CA GLY A 15 -3.98 11.28 3.76
C GLY A 15 -2.99 11.67 4.85
N GLU A 16 -1.92 10.88 5.04
CA GLU A 16 -0.91 11.15 6.05
C GLU A 16 0.17 12.07 5.52
N THR A 17 0.51 13.12 6.27
CA THR A 17 1.54 14.07 5.89
C THR A 17 2.90 13.71 6.48
N ASP A 18 2.93 12.89 7.53
CA ASP A 18 4.16 12.49 8.21
C ASP A 18 4.77 11.26 7.54
N THR A 19 5.50 11.49 6.45
CA THR A 19 6.13 10.39 5.70
C THR A 19 7.32 9.79 6.44
N GLU A 20 7.90 10.50 7.40
CA GLU A 20 9.02 9.96 8.19
C GLU A 20 8.59 8.79 9.06
N THR A 21 7.44 8.91 9.71
CA THR A 21 6.91 7.83 10.55
C THR A 21 6.61 6.58 9.72
N TYR A 22 6.13 6.76 8.50
CA TYR A 22 5.72 5.65 7.64
C TYR A 22 6.77 5.26 6.61
N ARG A 23 7.97 5.82 6.70
CA ARG A 23 9.06 5.52 5.80
C ARG A 23 9.39 4.03 5.73
N PRO A 24 9.37 3.27 6.85
CA PRO A 24 9.60 1.83 6.76
C PRO A 24 8.62 1.09 5.87
N LEU A 25 7.36 1.53 5.82
CA LEU A 25 6.36 0.93 4.93
C LEU A 25 6.69 1.21 3.46
N ILE A 26 7.13 2.43 3.18
CA ILE A 26 7.52 2.84 1.83
C ILE A 26 8.76 2.05 1.39
N ASP A 27 9.76 1.95 2.24
CA ASP A 27 10.99 1.21 1.93
C ASP A 27 10.71 -0.27 1.72
N SER A 28 9.83 -0.86 2.51
CA SER A 28 9.42 -2.25 2.35
C SER A 28 8.71 -2.48 1.02
N ALA A 29 7.82 -1.56 0.64
CA ALA A 29 7.11 -1.64 -0.63
C ALA A 29 8.08 -1.57 -1.81
N ILE A 30 9.05 -0.66 -1.75
CA ILE A 30 10.08 -0.53 -2.78
C ILE A 30 10.87 -1.83 -2.91
N ALA A 31 11.29 -2.40 -1.78
CA ALA A 31 12.06 -3.66 -1.79
C ALA A 31 11.25 -4.81 -2.40
N GLN A 32 9.95 -4.90 -2.09
CA GLN A 32 9.10 -5.92 -2.67
C GLN A 32 8.99 -5.80 -4.18
N VAL A 33 8.80 -4.59 -4.68
CA VAL A 33 8.68 -4.34 -6.12
C VAL A 33 10.00 -4.58 -6.83
N GLU A 34 11.11 -4.09 -6.28
CA GLU A 34 12.43 -4.30 -6.87
C GLU A 34 12.73 -5.78 -7.08
N ARG A 35 12.37 -6.60 -6.11
CA ARG A 35 12.61 -8.04 -6.17
C ARG A 35 11.84 -8.72 -7.29
N ARG A 36 10.76 -8.11 -7.75
CA ARG A 36 9.87 -8.67 -8.76
C ARG A 36 10.03 -8.04 -10.14
N LEU A 37 10.84 -6.99 -10.26
CA LEU A 37 11.05 -6.34 -11.55
C LEU A 37 11.79 -7.26 -12.49
N LYS A 38 11.35 -7.27 -13.76
CA LYS A 38 12.05 -7.98 -14.82
C LYS A 38 13.37 -7.25 -15.12
N GLU A 39 14.36 -8.00 -15.58
CA GLU A 39 15.72 -7.50 -15.75
C GLU A 39 15.86 -6.37 -16.76
N ASP A 40 15.00 -6.37 -17.78
CA ASP A 40 15.03 -5.38 -18.86
C ASP A 40 14.18 -4.15 -18.60
N VAL A 41 13.58 -4.05 -17.40
CA VAL A 41 12.70 -2.93 -17.05
C VAL A 41 13.52 -1.76 -16.54
N GLN A 42 13.18 -0.57 -17.02
CA GLN A 42 13.74 0.66 -16.48
C GLN A 42 12.99 1.04 -15.21
N ASP A 43 13.72 1.26 -14.13
CA ASP A 43 13.12 1.62 -12.84
C ASP A 43 12.60 3.06 -12.80
N SER A 44 12.74 3.80 -13.89
CA SER A 44 12.18 5.15 -14.03
C SER A 44 10.72 5.16 -14.51
N ASP A 45 10.14 3.99 -14.77
CA ASP A 45 8.73 3.91 -15.20
C ASP A 45 7.81 4.35 -14.06
N ALA A 46 6.94 5.33 -14.36
CA ALA A 46 6.04 5.90 -13.36
C ALA A 46 5.09 4.86 -12.76
N ARG A 47 4.74 3.82 -13.51
CA ARG A 47 3.87 2.75 -12.99
C ARG A 47 4.48 2.05 -11.79
N ILE A 48 5.81 1.97 -11.73
CA ILE A 48 6.52 1.38 -10.59
C ILE A 48 6.31 2.24 -9.36
N ASP A 49 6.43 3.56 -9.50
CA ASP A 49 6.26 4.48 -8.38
C ASP A 49 4.82 4.41 -7.82
N TYR A 50 3.83 4.39 -8.69
CA TYR A 50 2.44 4.25 -8.28
C TYR A 50 2.20 2.94 -7.54
N LEU A 51 2.76 1.86 -8.05
CA LEU A 51 2.60 0.55 -7.41
C LEU A 51 3.25 0.53 -6.03
N CYS A 52 4.46 1.07 -5.90
CA CYS A 52 5.14 1.14 -4.60
C CYS A 52 4.30 1.92 -3.58
N ALA A 53 3.78 3.06 -3.98
CA ALA A 53 2.96 3.88 -3.10
C ALA A 53 1.66 3.18 -2.72
N ALA A 54 1.03 2.49 -3.66
CA ALA A 54 -0.20 1.75 -3.40
C ALA A 54 0.03 0.59 -2.43
N ILE A 55 1.14 -0.12 -2.55
CA ILE A 55 1.50 -1.20 -1.62
C ILE A 55 1.74 -0.62 -0.22
N ALA A 56 2.48 0.48 -0.12
CA ALA A 56 2.73 1.13 1.16
C ALA A 56 1.41 1.58 1.81
N ASN A 57 0.51 2.15 1.03
CA ASN A 57 -0.80 2.56 1.50
C ASN A 57 -1.64 1.37 1.97
N PHE A 58 -1.56 0.25 1.26
CA PHE A 58 -2.25 -0.97 1.68
C PHE A 58 -1.75 -1.46 3.05
N ARG A 59 -0.44 -1.47 3.26
CA ARG A 59 0.14 -1.84 4.55
C ARG A 59 -0.27 -0.86 5.65
N TYR A 60 -0.27 0.43 5.34
CA TYR A 60 -0.75 1.46 6.25
C TYR A 60 -2.21 1.19 6.65
N SER A 61 -3.05 0.85 5.68
CA SER A 61 -4.46 0.54 5.93
C SER A 61 -4.63 -0.69 6.82
N GLN A 62 -3.80 -1.71 6.65
CA GLN A 62 -3.83 -2.90 7.49
C GLN A 62 -3.54 -2.53 8.96
N ILE A 63 -2.51 -1.72 9.18
CA ILE A 63 -2.12 -1.29 10.53
C ILE A 63 -3.23 -0.44 11.14
N THR A 64 -3.75 0.52 10.40
CA THR A 64 -4.82 1.41 10.87
C THR A 64 -6.10 0.64 11.18
N CYS A 65 -6.45 -0.32 10.34
CA CYS A 65 -7.61 -1.18 10.54
C CYS A 65 -7.51 -1.94 11.87
N VAL A 66 -6.34 -2.53 12.15
CA VAL A 66 -6.13 -3.26 13.40
C VAL A 66 -6.22 -2.33 14.60
N LYS A 67 -5.57 -1.18 14.54
CA LYS A 67 -5.63 -0.18 15.62
C LYS A 67 -7.06 0.26 15.90
N ASN A 68 -7.83 0.50 14.85
CA ASN A 68 -9.21 0.94 15.00
C ASN A 68 -10.10 -0.17 15.60
N LYS A 69 -9.89 -1.42 15.22
CA LYS A 69 -10.60 -2.54 15.83
C LYS A 69 -10.34 -2.63 17.32
N ILE A 70 -9.11 -2.43 17.75
CA ILE A 70 -8.75 -2.40 19.17
C ILE A 70 -9.47 -1.23 19.87
N ALA A 71 -9.44 -0.06 19.27
CA ALA A 71 -10.09 1.13 19.82
C ALA A 71 -11.61 0.91 19.98
N TYR A 72 -12.26 0.25 19.04
CA TYR A 72 -13.69 -0.05 19.14
C TYR A 72 -14.00 -0.98 20.28
N THR A 73 -13.16 -1.98 20.48
CA THR A 73 -13.35 -2.92 21.58
C THR A 73 -13.34 -2.19 22.93
N TYR A 74 -12.43 -1.23 23.10
CA TYR A 74 -12.34 -0.46 24.35
C TYR A 74 -13.39 0.63 24.47
N ALA A 75 -13.67 1.33 23.36
CA ALA A 75 -14.56 2.48 23.40
C ALA A 75 -16.04 2.13 23.26
N GLY A 76 -16.35 0.91 22.82
CA GLY A 76 -17.71 0.49 22.61
C GLY A 76 -18.40 1.20 21.44
N THR A 77 -17.63 1.82 20.55
CA THR A 77 -18.16 2.53 19.40
C THR A 77 -18.01 1.68 18.15
N ALA A 78 -19.09 1.53 17.40
CA ALA A 78 -19.10 0.73 16.18
C ALA A 78 -19.10 1.58 14.90
N ASP A 79 -19.40 2.86 15.01
CA ASP A 79 -19.65 3.71 13.84
C ASP A 79 -18.43 3.88 12.94
N SER A 80 -17.25 4.08 13.53
CA SER A 80 -16.04 4.26 12.73
C SER A 80 -15.49 2.95 12.18
N LYS A 81 -15.95 1.81 12.63
CA LYS A 81 -15.52 0.50 12.17
C LYS A 81 -15.80 0.31 10.68
N GLY A 82 -16.97 0.75 10.21
CA GLY A 82 -17.33 0.68 8.81
C GLY A 82 -16.43 1.53 7.94
N ASN A 83 -16.04 2.71 8.43
CA ASN A 83 -15.14 3.60 7.69
C ASN A 83 -13.75 3.01 7.55
N SER A 84 -13.21 2.39 8.59
CA SER A 84 -11.89 1.74 8.52
C SER A 84 -11.88 0.59 7.54
N GLN A 85 -12.94 -0.21 7.51
CA GLN A 85 -13.05 -1.31 6.57
C GLN A 85 -13.15 -0.79 5.13
N LEU A 86 -13.89 0.29 4.92
CA LEU A 86 -14.03 0.91 3.61
C LEU A 86 -12.69 1.43 3.10
N GLU A 87 -11.93 2.11 3.95
CA GLU A 87 -10.61 2.60 3.60
C GLU A 87 -9.66 1.45 3.23
N TYR A 88 -9.71 0.37 3.99
CA TYR A 88 -8.92 -0.83 3.70
C TYR A 88 -9.29 -1.41 2.34
N ASP A 89 -10.59 -1.53 2.06
CA ASP A 89 -11.05 -2.10 0.79
C ASP A 89 -10.61 -1.23 -0.40
N PHE A 90 -10.68 0.09 -0.27
CA PHE A 90 -10.20 1.00 -1.30
C PHE A 90 -8.70 0.86 -1.53
N ALA A 91 -7.91 0.77 -0.45
CA ALA A 91 -6.46 0.61 -0.56
C ALA A 91 -6.11 -0.69 -1.28
N ARG A 92 -6.83 -1.76 -0.99
CA ARG A 92 -6.63 -3.06 -1.64
C ARG A 92 -6.95 -3.00 -3.13
N GLU A 93 -8.07 -2.39 -3.49
CA GLU A 93 -8.45 -2.24 -4.89
C GLU A 93 -7.48 -1.36 -5.65
N LEU A 94 -7.02 -0.28 -5.04
CA LEU A 94 -6.03 0.60 -5.64
C LEU A 94 -4.73 -0.15 -5.92
N MET A 95 -4.27 -0.94 -4.96
CA MET A 95 -3.07 -1.78 -5.13
C MET A 95 -3.25 -2.76 -6.28
N ARG A 96 -4.41 -3.40 -6.38
CA ARG A 96 -4.70 -4.34 -7.46
C ARG A 96 -4.70 -3.66 -8.82
N GLU A 97 -5.27 -2.48 -8.92
CA GLU A 97 -5.30 -1.73 -10.18
C GLU A 97 -3.90 -1.38 -10.65
N TYR A 98 -3.05 -0.89 -9.76
CA TYR A 98 -1.67 -0.55 -10.14
C TYR A 98 -0.84 -1.79 -10.38
N TYR A 99 -1.09 -2.88 -9.68
CA TYR A 99 -0.44 -4.16 -9.97
C TYR A 99 -0.76 -4.63 -11.39
N LYS A 100 -2.03 -4.56 -11.78
CA LYS A 100 -2.43 -4.94 -13.15
C LYS A 100 -1.78 -4.04 -14.19
N ALA A 101 -1.75 -2.73 -13.92
CA ALA A 101 -1.16 -1.77 -14.84
C ALA A 101 0.34 -2.00 -15.05
N ALA A 102 1.03 -2.50 -14.03
CA ALA A 102 2.47 -2.76 -14.07
C ALA A 102 2.80 -4.24 -14.29
N SER A 103 1.82 -5.10 -14.56
CA SER A 103 2.03 -6.55 -14.59
C SER A 103 3.03 -6.99 -15.65
N ASP A 104 3.14 -6.26 -16.75
CA ASP A 104 4.10 -6.56 -17.81
C ASP A 104 5.55 -6.24 -17.40
N LEU A 105 5.73 -5.47 -16.33
CA LEU A 105 7.04 -5.09 -15.80
C LEU A 105 7.54 -6.05 -14.72
N LEU A 106 6.67 -6.91 -14.21
CA LEU A 106 6.93 -7.74 -13.04
C LEU A 106 6.85 -9.22 -13.37
N TYR A 107 7.64 -10.01 -12.65
CA TYR A 107 7.43 -11.45 -12.63
C TYR A 107 6.14 -11.74 -11.87
N ASP A 108 5.30 -12.59 -12.46
CA ASP A 108 4.02 -12.93 -11.86
C ASP A 108 4.17 -14.14 -10.95
N ASP A 109 4.33 -13.90 -9.67
CA ASP A 109 4.36 -14.94 -8.66
C ASP A 109 3.27 -14.78 -7.60
N GLY A 110 2.37 -13.81 -7.79
CA GLY A 110 1.22 -13.61 -6.93
C GLY A 110 1.52 -13.11 -5.53
N PHE A 111 2.76 -12.70 -5.25
CA PHE A 111 3.18 -12.38 -3.89
C PHE A 111 2.33 -11.29 -3.22
N ILE A 112 1.82 -10.36 -4.00
CA ILE A 112 1.02 -9.24 -3.46
C ILE A 112 -0.32 -9.73 -2.93
N PHE A 113 -0.91 -10.71 -3.61
CA PHE A 113 -2.25 -11.19 -3.30
C PHE A 113 -2.26 -12.28 -2.22
N THR A 114 -1.09 -12.73 -1.79
CA THR A 114 -0.99 -13.65 -0.66
C THR A 114 -0.95 -12.93 0.67
N ALA A 115 -0.90 -11.59 0.67
CA ALA A 115 -0.88 -10.82 1.90
C ALA A 115 -2.15 -11.06 2.71
N VAL A 116 -1.97 -11.30 4.00
CA VAL A 116 -3.09 -11.59 4.90
C VAL A 116 -3.84 -10.30 5.19
N CYS A 117 -5.15 -10.38 5.09
CA CYS A 117 -6.02 -9.26 5.39
C CYS A 117 -6.24 -9.13 6.88
N CYS A 118 -6.59 -7.94 7.33
CA CYS A 118 -7.02 -7.69 8.70
C CYS A 118 -8.50 -8.01 8.91
N GLY A 119 -9.14 -8.52 7.90
CA GLY A 119 -10.56 -8.85 7.91
C GLY A 119 -10.94 -10.08 8.70
#